data_7b54e54fb5da5daea59e6d559f2377bd
#
_entry.id   7b54e54fb5da5daea59e6d559f2377bd
#
_cell.length_a   1.000
_cell.length_b   1.000
_cell.length_c   1.000
_cell.angle_alpha   90.00
_cell.angle_beta   90.00
_cell.angle_gamma   90.00
#
_symmetry.space_group_name_H-M   'P 1'
#
loop_
_entity.id
_entity.type
_entity.pdbx_description
1 polymer ?
#
loop_
_entity_poly.entity_id
_entity_poly.type
_entity_poly.pdbx_seq_one_letter_code
_entity_poly.pdbx_strand_id
1 'polypeptide(L)'
;MRFFLITMSLLMILVGCGSKAMKDDGIYAVFKTSYGEFVCKLFYDKAPVTVGSFVGLAEGSIEFTDSKTGQKVKRPYFDGIIFHRVIKDFVIQAGDPLGNGTGGPGYDFIDEIDSSLFFNEAGILAMANRGPNTNGSQFFVTLAPTEHLNGRHTIFGKIVDGMDVVKKIGLAKTDEQANKPFTPITINTLKIVRVGKDAKAFNAEEAFAKNQEVLLKQEEDKKAKMKEFLKSLSVDESKLITVKENGLQYFVRKEGKGKTPKAGDTITAHYTGYLVDGTKFDSSVDRGQPFETQIGVGRVIPGWDESFITMKEGEKRVLILPYYLAYGERGYPPVIPPKATLIFDVELISVKTK
;
A
#
# COMPACT_ATOMS: atom_id res chain seq x y z
N MET A 1 69.34 39.19 -8.29
CA MET A 1 67.88 39.40 -8.50
C MET A 1 67.16 38.10 -8.16
N ARG A 2 66.57 38.03 -6.97
CA ARG A 2 65.79 36.85 -6.53
C ARG A 2 64.31 37.20 -6.68
N PHE A 3 63.64 36.51 -7.61
CA PHE A 3 62.17 36.63 -7.76
C PHE A 3 61.51 35.77 -6.69
N PHE A 4 60.72 36.36 -5.79
CA PHE A 4 59.78 35.70 -4.86
C PHE A 4 58.49 35.47 -5.60
N LEU A 5 58.17 34.20 -5.88
CA LEU A 5 56.88 33.82 -6.29
C LEU A 5 55.97 33.68 -5.04
N ILE A 6 55.02 34.60 -4.87
CA ILE A 6 53.98 34.52 -3.88
C ILE A 6 52.84 33.64 -4.51
N THR A 7 52.77 32.41 -4.09
CA THR A 7 51.62 31.54 -4.40
C THR A 7 50.44 31.94 -3.48
N MET A 8 49.52 32.68 -4.05
CA MET A 8 48.23 33.00 -3.39
C MET A 8 47.34 31.77 -3.40
N SER A 9 47.35 31.03 -2.27
CA SER A 9 46.43 29.92 -2.04
C SER A 9 45.04 30.48 -1.85
N LEU A 10 44.18 30.31 -2.88
CA LEU A 10 42.76 30.66 -2.83
C LEU A 10 42.04 29.60 -1.98
N LEU A 11 41.90 29.92 -0.69
CA LEU A 11 41.09 29.15 0.24
C LEU A 11 39.61 29.29 -0.15
N MET A 12 39.08 28.37 -0.95
CA MET A 12 37.64 28.29 -1.18
C MET A 12 36.98 27.94 0.15
N ILE A 13 36.46 28.94 0.85
CA ILE A 13 35.52 28.77 1.96
C ILE A 13 34.23 28.28 1.33
N LEU A 14 34.04 26.97 1.34
CA LEU A 14 32.70 26.36 1.19
C LEU A 14 31.84 26.81 2.39
N VAL A 15 31.19 27.97 2.24
CA VAL A 15 30.11 28.37 3.15
C VAL A 15 29.00 27.35 2.93
N GLY A 16 29.04 26.25 3.68
CA GLY A 16 27.92 25.34 3.86
C GLY A 16 26.80 26.14 4.52
N CYS A 17 25.82 26.56 3.73
CA CYS A 17 24.55 27.06 4.24
C CYS A 17 23.83 25.90 4.93
N GLY A 18 24.27 25.49 6.13
CA GLY A 18 23.50 24.66 7.03
C GLY A 18 22.30 25.46 7.48
N SER A 19 21.11 25.11 7.01
CA SER A 19 19.91 25.82 7.41
C SER A 19 19.83 25.80 8.95
N LYS A 20 19.39 26.92 9.54
CA LYS A 20 19.16 27.04 11.01
C LYS A 20 18.27 25.92 11.56
N ALA A 21 17.54 25.25 10.71
CA ALA A 21 16.57 24.19 11.03
C ALA A 21 17.19 22.80 11.30
N MET A 22 18.44 22.54 10.85
CA MET A 22 19.12 21.25 11.02
C MET A 22 20.14 21.30 12.17
N LYS A 23 19.78 21.86 13.33
CA LYS A 23 20.66 21.99 14.49
C LYS A 23 20.64 20.78 15.40
N ASP A 24 19.49 20.13 15.52
CA ASP A 24 19.30 18.97 16.40
C ASP A 24 19.74 17.69 15.69
N ASP A 25 20.12 16.70 16.48
CA ASP A 25 20.41 15.37 15.96
C ASP A 25 19.20 14.79 15.23
N GLY A 26 19.44 14.22 14.05
CA GLY A 26 18.37 13.65 13.24
C GLY A 26 18.74 13.42 11.77
N ILE A 27 17.84 12.79 11.07
CA ILE A 27 17.88 12.62 9.60
C ILE A 27 16.94 13.65 8.99
N TYR A 28 17.44 14.37 8.00
CA TYR A 28 16.69 15.43 7.34
C TYR A 28 16.62 15.17 5.84
N ALA A 29 15.44 15.39 5.27
CA ALA A 29 15.20 15.38 3.83
C ALA A 29 15.07 16.82 3.34
N VAL A 30 16.02 17.25 2.49
CA VAL A 30 16.04 18.59 1.89
C VAL A 30 15.48 18.49 0.48
N PHE A 31 14.30 19.04 0.28
CA PHE A 31 13.60 19.08 -1.00
C PHE A 31 13.89 20.39 -1.71
N LYS A 32 14.58 20.34 -2.84
CA LYS A 32 14.71 21.47 -3.76
C LYS A 32 13.67 21.33 -4.86
N THR A 33 12.69 22.21 -4.86
CA THR A 33 11.59 22.17 -5.82
C THR A 33 11.64 23.36 -6.78
N SER A 34 10.83 23.33 -7.84
CA SER A 34 10.63 24.48 -8.73
C SER A 34 9.96 25.68 -8.04
N TYR A 35 9.41 25.50 -6.81
CA TYR A 35 8.76 26.56 -6.01
C TYR A 35 9.63 27.07 -4.87
N GLY A 36 10.75 26.43 -4.58
CA GLY A 36 11.67 26.74 -3.49
C GLY A 36 12.13 25.50 -2.75
N GLU A 37 12.82 25.71 -1.63
CA GLU A 37 13.38 24.65 -0.79
C GLU A 37 12.55 24.52 0.50
N PHE A 38 12.33 23.27 0.95
CA PHE A 38 11.81 22.97 2.27
C PHE A 38 12.52 21.75 2.86
N VAL A 39 12.51 21.65 4.19
CA VAL A 39 13.22 20.61 4.95
C VAL A 39 12.28 19.86 5.84
N CYS A 40 12.31 18.52 5.77
CA CYS A 40 11.63 17.62 6.69
C CYS A 40 12.61 16.97 7.65
N LYS A 41 12.29 16.89 8.94
CA LYS A 41 12.95 15.97 9.87
C LYS A 41 12.24 14.62 9.78
N LEU A 42 13.01 13.53 9.61
CA LEU A 42 12.49 12.17 9.49
C LEU A 42 12.52 11.46 10.85
N PHE A 43 11.48 10.71 11.17
CA PHE A 43 11.29 9.99 12.43
C PHE A 43 11.76 8.53 12.31
N TYR A 44 13.08 8.34 12.11
CA TYR A 44 13.69 7.03 11.89
C TYR A 44 13.63 6.10 13.11
N ASP A 45 13.38 6.64 14.29
CA ASP A 45 13.12 5.90 15.53
C ASP A 45 11.67 5.41 15.68
N LYS A 46 10.71 6.06 14.98
CA LYS A 46 9.28 5.77 15.02
C LYS A 46 8.80 4.93 13.83
N ALA A 47 9.40 5.16 12.67
CA ALA A 47 9.07 4.48 11.43
C ALA A 47 10.35 4.06 10.67
N PRO A 48 11.17 3.16 11.26
CA PRO A 48 12.49 2.81 10.71
C PRO A 48 12.42 2.17 9.32
N VAL A 49 11.45 1.30 9.03
CA VAL A 49 11.28 0.67 7.71
C VAL A 49 10.91 1.72 6.66
N THR A 50 9.96 2.59 6.99
CA THR A 50 9.49 3.67 6.11
C THR A 50 10.59 4.66 5.80
N VAL A 51 11.32 5.11 6.84
CA VAL A 51 12.47 6.01 6.66
C VAL A 51 13.60 5.31 5.91
N GLY A 52 13.82 4.00 6.17
CA GLY A 52 14.77 3.18 5.42
C GLY A 52 14.46 3.14 3.94
N SER A 53 13.22 2.84 3.55
CA SER A 53 12.77 2.86 2.15
C SER A 53 12.93 4.24 1.54
N PHE A 54 12.41 5.28 2.21
CA PHE A 54 12.46 6.65 1.70
C PHE A 54 13.89 7.17 1.50
N VAL A 55 14.75 6.99 2.50
CA VAL A 55 16.17 7.39 2.44
C VAL A 55 16.92 6.58 1.40
N GLY A 56 16.71 5.26 1.37
CA GLY A 56 17.37 4.39 0.41
C GLY A 56 16.99 4.69 -1.04
N LEU A 57 15.74 5.03 -1.30
CA LEU A 57 15.28 5.52 -2.61
C LEU A 57 15.88 6.90 -2.93
N ALA A 58 15.92 7.83 -1.96
CA ALA A 58 16.47 9.16 -2.16
C ALA A 58 17.96 9.13 -2.50
N GLU A 59 18.74 8.27 -1.84
CA GLU A 59 20.17 8.09 -2.05
C GLU A 59 20.51 7.13 -3.20
N GLY A 60 19.51 6.33 -3.68
CA GLY A 60 19.71 5.32 -4.70
C GLY A 60 20.44 4.07 -4.21
N SER A 61 20.42 3.80 -2.91
CA SER A 61 21.03 2.61 -2.30
C SER A 61 20.12 1.38 -2.35
N ILE A 62 18.78 1.58 -2.35
CA ILE A 62 17.79 0.51 -2.49
C ILE A 62 17.40 0.31 -3.97
N GLU A 63 17.33 -0.96 -4.39
CA GLU A 63 16.86 -1.35 -5.72
C GLU A 63 15.36 -1.11 -5.87
N PHE A 64 14.95 -0.58 -7.01
CA PHE A 64 13.54 -0.43 -7.38
C PHE A 64 13.31 -0.82 -8.84
N THR A 65 12.06 -1.12 -9.18
CA THR A 65 11.65 -1.35 -10.57
C THR A 65 11.28 0.00 -11.21
N ASP A 66 12.02 0.40 -12.22
CA ASP A 66 11.71 1.60 -13.00
C ASP A 66 10.38 1.41 -13.72
N SER A 67 9.37 2.20 -13.35
CA SER A 67 7.99 2.08 -13.87
C SER A 67 7.86 2.35 -15.37
N LYS A 68 8.89 2.94 -16.01
CA LYS A 68 8.88 3.22 -17.45
C LYS A 68 9.50 2.10 -18.26
N THR A 69 10.51 1.42 -17.69
CA THR A 69 11.29 0.39 -18.40
C THR A 69 11.03 -1.02 -17.91
N GLY A 70 10.46 -1.18 -16.71
CA GLY A 70 10.29 -2.46 -16.02
C GLY A 70 11.60 -3.05 -15.47
N GLN A 71 12.73 -2.35 -15.61
CA GLN A 71 14.03 -2.83 -15.15
C GLN A 71 14.29 -2.50 -13.69
N LYS A 72 15.01 -3.37 -13.01
CA LYS A 72 15.53 -3.12 -11.68
C LYS A 72 16.75 -2.24 -11.73
N VAL A 73 16.75 -1.14 -10.98
CA VAL A 73 17.80 -0.15 -10.98
C VAL A 73 18.11 0.37 -9.58
N LYS A 74 19.34 0.87 -9.37
CA LYS A 74 19.77 1.61 -8.18
C LYS A 74 20.23 3.01 -8.61
N ARG A 75 19.47 4.03 -8.29
CA ARG A 75 19.78 5.45 -8.54
C ARG A 75 18.87 6.32 -7.68
N PRO A 76 19.18 7.61 -7.45
CA PRO A 76 18.23 8.53 -6.81
C PRO A 76 16.87 8.48 -7.51
N TYR A 77 15.83 8.24 -6.71
CA TYR A 77 14.47 7.95 -7.21
C TYR A 77 13.65 9.21 -7.40
N PHE A 78 13.74 10.16 -6.45
CA PHE A 78 12.80 11.28 -6.36
C PHE A 78 13.13 12.46 -7.25
N ASP A 79 14.35 12.55 -7.78
CA ASP A 79 14.80 13.64 -8.64
C ASP A 79 13.98 13.65 -9.95
N GLY A 80 13.39 14.80 -10.27
CA GLY A 80 12.54 14.97 -11.44
C GLY A 80 11.07 14.56 -11.25
N ILE A 81 10.68 13.97 -10.11
CA ILE A 81 9.30 13.61 -9.80
C ILE A 81 8.47 14.87 -9.49
N ILE A 82 7.20 14.86 -9.90
CA ILE A 82 6.29 16.00 -9.70
C ILE A 82 5.35 15.78 -8.50
N PHE A 83 4.85 16.88 -7.96
CA PHE A 83 3.65 16.86 -7.13
C PHE A 83 2.45 16.66 -8.05
N HIS A 84 2.02 15.42 -8.19
CA HIS A 84 0.98 15.04 -9.14
C HIS A 84 -0.45 15.27 -8.64
N ARG A 85 -0.61 15.50 -7.31
CA ARG A 85 -1.89 15.78 -6.69
C ARG A 85 -1.71 16.85 -5.61
N VAL A 86 -2.47 17.94 -5.72
CA VAL A 86 -2.47 19.05 -4.77
C VAL A 86 -3.93 19.40 -4.46
N ILE A 87 -4.30 19.28 -3.18
CA ILE A 87 -5.63 19.65 -2.71
C ILE A 87 -5.45 20.76 -1.67
N LYS A 88 -5.93 21.94 -2.01
CA LYS A 88 -5.89 23.11 -1.14
C LYS A 88 -6.46 22.78 0.25
N ASP A 89 -5.82 23.28 1.30
CA ASP A 89 -6.20 23.10 2.70
C ASP A 89 -6.29 21.63 3.15
N PHE A 90 -5.68 20.71 2.37
CA PHE A 90 -5.62 19.29 2.71
C PHE A 90 -4.20 18.76 2.59
N VAL A 91 -3.73 18.38 1.39
CA VAL A 91 -2.40 17.78 1.17
C VAL A 91 -1.76 18.18 -0.15
N ILE A 92 -0.42 18.09 -0.21
CA ILE A 92 0.37 18.01 -1.44
C ILE A 92 0.99 16.62 -1.52
N GLN A 93 0.84 15.91 -2.64
CA GLN A 93 1.26 14.51 -2.81
C GLN A 93 2.23 14.38 -3.99
N ALA A 94 3.32 13.63 -3.76
CA ALA A 94 4.36 13.34 -4.73
C ALA A 94 4.86 11.88 -4.62
N GLY A 95 6.01 11.56 -5.22
CA GLY A 95 6.65 10.25 -5.11
C GLY A 95 6.22 9.23 -6.15
N ASP A 96 5.37 9.62 -7.11
CA ASP A 96 4.96 8.78 -8.24
C ASP A 96 5.81 9.10 -9.47
N PRO A 97 6.62 8.16 -10.01
CA PRO A 97 7.45 8.38 -11.19
C PRO A 97 6.65 8.53 -12.50
N LEU A 98 5.38 8.07 -12.52
CA LEU A 98 4.47 8.24 -13.65
C LEU A 98 3.68 9.55 -13.58
N GLY A 99 3.59 10.18 -12.41
CA GLY A 99 2.91 11.45 -12.19
C GLY A 99 1.40 11.43 -12.43
N ASN A 100 0.76 10.27 -12.20
CA ASN A 100 -0.68 10.06 -12.37
C ASN A 100 -1.36 9.35 -11.19
N GLY A 101 -0.62 9.07 -10.11
CA GLY A 101 -1.09 8.41 -8.88
C GLY A 101 -0.97 6.88 -8.89
N THR A 102 -0.50 6.26 -9.99
CA THR A 102 -0.46 4.80 -10.13
C THR A 102 0.94 4.20 -10.04
N GLY A 103 1.99 5.01 -10.16
CA GLY A 103 3.37 4.57 -10.14
C GLY A 103 3.92 4.36 -8.73
N GLY A 104 5.01 3.58 -8.66
CA GLY A 104 5.70 3.26 -7.41
C GLY A 104 7.03 2.56 -7.66
N PRO A 105 7.70 2.09 -6.60
CA PRO A 105 9.04 1.50 -6.68
C PRO A 105 9.03 0.03 -7.10
N GLY A 106 7.86 -0.57 -7.37
CA GLY A 106 7.71 -1.97 -7.73
C GLY A 106 7.66 -2.92 -6.53
N TYR A 107 7.46 -2.38 -5.32
CA TYR A 107 7.22 -3.14 -4.10
C TYR A 107 6.27 -2.38 -3.17
N ASP A 108 5.62 -3.11 -2.29
CA ASP A 108 4.86 -2.58 -1.17
C ASP A 108 5.57 -2.91 0.15
N PHE A 109 5.34 -2.09 1.20
CA PHE A 109 5.85 -2.35 2.55
C PHE A 109 4.84 -2.00 3.64
N ILE A 110 5.14 -2.50 4.86
CA ILE A 110 4.25 -2.43 6.01
C ILE A 110 3.95 -1.00 6.48
N ASP A 111 2.80 -0.84 7.15
CA ASP A 111 2.50 0.36 7.92
C ASP A 111 3.25 0.32 9.26
N GLU A 112 3.78 1.48 9.67
CA GLU A 112 4.38 1.72 10.98
C GLU A 112 3.58 2.82 11.68
N ILE A 113 2.46 2.42 12.30
CA ILE A 113 1.57 3.35 13.00
C ILE A 113 2.04 3.52 14.44
N ASP A 114 2.65 4.65 14.74
CA ASP A 114 3.05 5.03 16.11
C ASP A 114 1.92 5.82 16.79
N SER A 115 1.52 5.37 17.98
CA SER A 115 0.42 5.97 18.74
C SER A 115 0.71 7.36 19.31
N SER A 116 1.94 7.85 19.20
CA SER A 116 2.34 9.20 19.59
C SER A 116 2.31 10.22 18.44
N LEU A 117 2.09 9.75 17.20
CA LEU A 117 2.09 10.58 16.00
C LEU A 117 0.66 10.77 15.46
N PHE A 118 0.29 12.02 15.25
CA PHE A 118 -1.08 12.40 14.83
C PHE A 118 -1.04 13.43 13.71
N PHE A 119 -2.09 13.42 12.87
CA PHE A 119 -2.33 14.42 11.84
C PHE A 119 -3.06 15.66 12.39
N ASN A 120 -2.54 16.24 13.47
CA ASN A 120 -3.16 17.34 14.22
C ASN A 120 -2.69 18.74 13.80
N GLU A 121 -1.79 18.82 12.82
CA GLU A 121 -1.22 20.07 12.31
C GLU A 121 -0.86 19.99 10.82
N ALA A 122 -0.57 21.13 10.22
CA ALA A 122 0.04 21.19 8.90
C ALA A 122 1.54 20.85 8.95
N GLY A 123 2.08 20.34 7.83
CA GLY A 123 3.49 20.02 7.71
C GLY A 123 3.86 18.59 8.12
N ILE A 124 2.90 17.72 8.39
CA ILE A 124 3.14 16.29 8.64
C ILE A 124 3.46 15.58 7.32
N LEU A 125 4.58 14.86 7.29
CA LEU A 125 5.02 14.02 6.17
C LEU A 125 4.60 12.57 6.43
N ALA A 126 3.82 11.99 5.51
CA ALA A 126 3.29 10.65 5.65
C ALA A 126 3.22 9.89 4.32
N MET A 127 3.13 8.55 4.40
CA MET A 127 3.00 7.69 3.23
C MET A 127 1.58 7.71 2.67
N ALA A 128 1.48 7.86 1.35
CA ALA A 128 0.26 7.54 0.63
C ALA A 128 0.20 6.03 0.39
N ASN A 129 -0.98 5.43 0.57
CA ASN A 129 -1.20 4.00 0.38
C ASN A 129 -2.57 3.72 -0.25
N ARG A 130 -2.82 2.46 -0.61
CA ARG A 130 -4.08 1.95 -1.18
C ARG A 130 -4.85 1.07 -0.17
N GLY A 131 -4.52 1.15 1.10
CA GLY A 131 -5.00 0.34 2.20
C GLY A 131 -3.84 -0.18 3.05
N PRO A 132 -4.09 -0.98 4.09
CA PRO A 132 -3.06 -1.44 5.00
C PRO A 132 -1.87 -2.14 4.31
N ASN A 133 -0.64 -1.81 4.73
CA ASN A 133 0.60 -2.42 4.25
C ASN A 133 0.82 -2.32 2.73
N THR A 134 0.38 -1.21 2.11
CA THR A 134 0.59 -0.95 0.68
C THR A 134 1.39 0.34 0.44
N ASN A 135 2.31 0.66 1.34
CA ASN A 135 3.21 1.80 1.17
C ASN A 135 4.21 1.50 0.05
N GLY A 136 4.49 2.50 -0.77
CA GLY A 136 5.49 2.41 -1.84
C GLY A 136 6.45 3.60 -1.78
N SER A 137 6.47 4.42 -2.84
CA SER A 137 7.25 5.65 -2.87
C SER A 137 6.42 6.92 -2.74
N GLN A 138 5.10 6.83 -2.86
CA GLN A 138 4.24 8.01 -2.79
C GLN A 138 4.09 8.50 -1.35
N PHE A 139 4.25 9.79 -1.17
CA PHE A 139 4.12 10.48 0.12
C PHE A 139 3.29 11.75 -0.03
N PHE A 140 2.79 12.27 1.08
CA PHE A 140 2.12 13.56 1.13
C PHE A 140 2.59 14.40 2.30
N VAL A 141 2.41 15.72 2.17
CA VAL A 141 2.58 16.68 3.27
C VAL A 141 1.24 17.35 3.53
N THR A 142 0.82 17.42 4.79
CA THR A 142 -0.43 18.06 5.18
C THR A 142 -0.34 19.58 5.11
N LEU A 143 -1.44 20.22 4.68
CA LEU A 143 -1.60 21.69 4.64
C LEU A 143 -2.45 22.21 5.81
N ALA A 144 -3.17 21.32 6.48
CA ALA A 144 -4.02 21.57 7.65
C ALA A 144 -4.10 20.31 8.52
N PRO A 145 -4.68 20.35 9.73
CA PRO A 145 -5.02 19.15 10.49
C PRO A 145 -5.92 18.21 9.69
N THR A 146 -5.60 16.89 9.68
CA THR A 146 -6.30 15.87 8.89
C THR A 146 -6.53 14.62 9.73
N GLU A 147 -7.12 14.77 10.92
CA GLU A 147 -7.24 13.74 11.96
C GLU A 147 -7.93 12.44 11.48
N HIS A 148 -8.78 12.52 10.44
CA HIS A 148 -9.41 11.35 9.82
C HIS A 148 -8.42 10.37 9.16
N LEU A 149 -7.15 10.77 8.97
CA LEU A 149 -6.05 9.93 8.48
C LEU A 149 -5.29 9.18 9.59
N ASN A 150 -5.56 9.50 10.87
CA ASN A 150 -4.93 8.84 12.02
C ASN A 150 -5.15 7.32 11.96
N GLY A 151 -4.07 6.55 12.21
CA GLY A 151 -4.11 5.09 12.20
C GLY A 151 -4.21 4.45 10.81
N ARG A 152 -4.21 5.25 9.73
CA ARG A 152 -4.37 4.75 8.34
C ARG A 152 -3.15 4.99 7.46
N HIS A 153 -2.31 5.95 7.82
CA HIS A 153 -1.13 6.33 7.06
C HIS A 153 0.06 6.46 8.01
N THR A 154 1.19 5.88 7.62
CA THR A 154 2.44 5.99 8.38
C THR A 154 2.96 7.42 8.35
N ILE A 155 3.00 8.06 9.50
CA ILE A 155 3.68 9.35 9.69
C ILE A 155 5.17 9.05 9.88
N PHE A 156 6.03 9.62 9.03
CA PHE A 156 7.46 9.36 9.10
C PHE A 156 8.33 10.62 9.12
N GLY A 157 7.71 11.80 9.22
CA GLY A 157 8.44 13.06 9.34
C GLY A 157 7.55 14.28 9.48
N LYS A 158 8.20 15.43 9.56
CA LYS A 158 7.56 16.73 9.72
C LYS A 158 8.41 17.83 9.08
N ILE A 159 7.75 18.84 8.51
CA ILE A 159 8.43 20.06 8.03
C ILE A 159 9.06 20.80 9.21
N VAL A 160 10.33 21.15 9.08
CA VAL A 160 11.09 21.95 10.06
C VAL A 160 11.56 23.27 9.48
N ASP A 161 11.53 23.43 8.15
CA ASP A 161 11.85 24.67 7.46
C ASP A 161 11.14 24.74 6.11
N GLY A 162 10.84 25.96 5.60
CA GLY A 162 10.23 26.14 4.29
C GLY A 162 8.72 25.81 4.22
N MET A 163 7.98 25.92 5.34
CA MET A 163 6.52 25.71 5.33
C MET A 163 5.80 26.71 4.43
N ASP A 164 6.34 27.89 4.18
CA ASP A 164 5.85 28.86 3.22
C ASP A 164 5.91 28.35 1.79
N VAL A 165 6.98 27.62 1.42
CA VAL A 165 7.10 26.93 0.12
C VAL A 165 6.05 25.84 -0.01
N VAL A 166 5.84 25.01 1.03
CA VAL A 166 4.80 23.97 1.06
C VAL A 166 3.41 24.58 0.87
N LYS A 167 3.09 25.68 1.58
CA LYS A 167 1.84 26.41 1.41
C LYS A 167 1.70 26.98 -0.01
N LYS A 168 2.79 27.54 -0.58
CA LYS A 168 2.79 28.05 -1.95
C LYS A 168 2.48 26.94 -2.97
N ILE A 169 3.03 25.74 -2.79
CA ILE A 169 2.67 24.56 -3.60
C ILE A 169 1.19 24.25 -3.45
N GLY A 170 0.65 24.27 -2.22
CA GLY A 170 -0.75 24.02 -1.90
C GLY A 170 -1.76 25.01 -2.52
N LEU A 171 -1.28 26.19 -2.92
CA LEU A 171 -2.08 27.22 -3.61
C LEU A 171 -1.96 27.16 -5.14
N ALA A 172 -1.25 26.19 -5.70
CA ALA A 172 -1.15 26.02 -7.14
C ALA A 172 -2.53 25.75 -7.75
N LYS A 173 -2.76 26.33 -8.94
CA LYS A 173 -3.99 26.05 -9.72
C LYS A 173 -3.96 24.61 -10.21
N THR A 174 -5.02 23.87 -9.97
CA THR A 174 -5.17 22.45 -10.29
C THR A 174 -6.36 22.19 -11.17
N ASP A 175 -6.33 21.09 -11.91
CA ASP A 175 -7.50 20.50 -12.54
C ASP A 175 -8.51 20.05 -11.46
N GLU A 176 -9.79 20.38 -11.63
CA GLU A 176 -10.82 20.12 -10.62
C GLU A 176 -11.13 18.62 -10.40
N GLN A 177 -10.93 17.81 -11.44
CA GLN A 177 -11.22 16.37 -11.36
C GLN A 177 -10.02 15.56 -10.84
N ALA A 178 -8.83 15.84 -11.40
CA ALA A 178 -7.61 15.11 -11.05
C ALA A 178 -6.83 15.74 -9.88
N ASN A 179 -7.15 16.97 -9.48
CA ASN A 179 -6.37 17.76 -8.52
C ASN A 179 -4.88 17.88 -8.90
N LYS A 180 -4.57 17.78 -10.19
CA LYS A 180 -3.22 17.88 -10.74
C LYS A 180 -2.88 19.32 -11.06
N PRO A 181 -1.72 19.85 -10.61
CA PRO A 181 -1.30 21.20 -10.97
C PRO A 181 -1.20 21.38 -12.50
N PHE A 182 -1.79 22.47 -13.04
CA PHE A 182 -1.68 22.78 -14.47
C PHE A 182 -0.24 23.02 -14.91
N THR A 183 0.56 23.65 -14.04
CA THR A 183 2.00 23.79 -14.24
C THR A 183 2.70 22.75 -13.36
N PRO A 184 3.51 21.85 -13.95
CA PRO A 184 4.22 20.83 -13.15
C PRO A 184 5.10 21.46 -12.07
N ILE A 185 4.97 20.96 -10.86
CA ILE A 185 5.79 21.34 -9.71
C ILE A 185 6.74 20.19 -9.44
N THR A 186 8.02 20.38 -9.73
CA THR A 186 9.03 19.33 -9.76
C THR A 186 9.90 19.34 -8.50
N ILE A 187 10.21 18.17 -7.96
CA ILE A 187 11.31 17.94 -7.04
C ILE A 187 12.58 17.89 -7.89
N ASN A 188 13.32 18.99 -7.92
CA ASN A 188 14.56 19.06 -8.70
C ASN A 188 15.63 18.14 -8.14
N THR A 189 15.78 18.14 -6.80
CA THR A 189 16.62 17.17 -6.06
C THR A 189 16.07 16.94 -4.68
N LEU A 190 16.27 15.71 -4.18
CA LEU A 190 16.05 15.33 -2.80
C LEU A 190 17.37 14.87 -2.18
N LYS A 191 17.83 15.57 -1.13
CA LYS A 191 19.07 15.22 -0.43
C LYS A 191 18.81 14.84 1.01
N ILE A 192 19.51 13.81 1.48
CA ILE A 192 19.49 13.38 2.88
C ILE A 192 20.68 13.96 3.63
N VAL A 193 20.39 14.57 4.77
CA VAL A 193 21.40 15.14 5.69
C VAL A 193 21.27 14.45 7.04
N ARG A 194 22.38 13.96 7.59
CA ARG A 194 22.44 13.27 8.89
C ARG A 194 23.24 14.11 9.87
N VAL A 195 22.62 14.51 10.97
CA VAL A 195 23.23 15.27 12.06
C VAL A 195 23.25 14.39 13.31
N GLY A 196 24.39 14.34 14.01
CA GLY A 196 24.58 13.52 15.19
C GLY A 196 25.03 12.09 14.90
N LYS A 197 25.42 11.40 15.99
CA LYS A 197 26.01 10.05 15.90
C LYS A 197 25.01 9.00 15.43
N ASP A 198 23.83 8.97 16.03
CA ASP A 198 22.83 7.94 15.77
C ASP A 198 22.23 8.08 14.36
N ALA A 199 21.97 9.31 13.91
CA ALA A 199 21.53 9.57 12.54
C ALA A 199 22.58 9.15 11.49
N LYS A 200 23.88 9.34 11.77
CA LYS A 200 24.97 8.88 10.89
C LYS A 200 25.13 7.37 10.89
N ALA A 201 24.78 6.70 11.99
CA ALA A 201 24.83 5.25 12.11
C ALA A 201 23.60 4.57 11.48
N PHE A 202 22.53 5.31 11.20
CA PHE A 202 21.32 4.74 10.57
C PHE A 202 21.63 4.22 9.16
N ASN A 203 21.46 2.91 8.98
CA ASN A 203 21.60 2.23 7.70
C ASN A 203 20.22 2.01 7.08
N ALA A 204 19.95 2.66 5.98
CA ALA A 204 18.66 2.63 5.30
C ALA A 204 18.34 1.25 4.72
N GLU A 205 19.32 0.55 4.17
CA GLU A 205 19.15 -0.78 3.59
C GLU A 205 18.82 -1.81 4.67
N GLU A 206 19.52 -1.80 5.78
CA GLU A 206 19.27 -2.69 6.92
C GLU A 206 17.90 -2.43 7.57
N ALA A 207 17.54 -1.15 7.73
CA ALA A 207 16.24 -0.77 8.27
C ALA A 207 15.10 -1.26 7.37
N PHE A 208 15.25 -1.10 6.04
CA PHE A 208 14.25 -1.56 5.09
C PHE A 208 14.22 -3.09 4.96
N ALA A 209 15.35 -3.79 5.09
CA ALA A 209 15.41 -5.25 5.04
C ALA A 209 14.50 -5.93 6.09
N LYS A 210 14.28 -5.28 7.25
CA LYS A 210 13.35 -5.76 8.29
C LYS A 210 11.90 -5.86 7.81
N ASN A 211 11.52 -5.12 6.78
CA ASN A 211 10.20 -5.24 6.15
C ASN A 211 9.93 -6.66 5.68
N GLN A 212 10.91 -7.31 5.06
CA GLN A 212 10.75 -8.66 4.51
C GLN A 212 10.52 -9.69 5.63
N GLU A 213 11.22 -9.56 6.75
CA GLU A 213 11.04 -10.44 7.93
C GLU A 213 9.63 -10.29 8.51
N VAL A 214 9.14 -9.05 8.65
CA VAL A 214 7.79 -8.78 9.16
C VAL A 214 6.73 -9.30 8.21
N LEU A 215 6.88 -9.09 6.89
CA LEU A 215 5.93 -9.60 5.89
C LEU A 215 5.88 -11.14 5.89
N LEU A 216 7.03 -11.81 5.95
CA LEU A 216 7.09 -13.27 6.03
C LEU A 216 6.36 -13.79 7.27
N LYS A 217 6.61 -13.17 8.43
CA LYS A 217 5.93 -13.53 9.67
C LYS A 217 4.42 -13.29 9.58
N GLN A 218 3.98 -12.18 9.00
CA GLN A 218 2.55 -11.91 8.80
C GLN A 218 1.90 -12.94 7.87
N GLU A 219 2.59 -13.38 6.81
CA GLU A 219 2.11 -14.44 5.93
C GLU A 219 2.02 -15.79 6.65
N GLU A 220 3.01 -16.13 7.48
CA GLU A 220 2.98 -17.35 8.30
C GLU A 220 1.82 -17.32 9.30
N ASP A 221 1.64 -16.22 10.03
CA ASP A 221 0.53 -16.02 10.96
C ASP A 221 -0.82 -16.12 10.25
N LYS A 222 -0.93 -15.56 9.04
CA LYS A 222 -2.13 -15.61 8.21
C LYS A 222 -2.46 -17.04 7.75
N LYS A 223 -1.44 -17.80 7.35
CA LYS A 223 -1.57 -19.21 7.00
C LYS A 223 -1.98 -20.05 8.21
N ALA A 224 -1.37 -19.80 9.39
CA ALA A 224 -1.71 -20.50 10.62
C ALA A 224 -3.18 -20.25 11.03
N LYS A 225 -3.63 -19.00 11.03
CA LYS A 225 -5.03 -18.63 11.31
C LYS A 225 -6.00 -19.27 10.32
N MET A 226 -5.67 -19.23 9.02
CA MET A 226 -6.48 -19.88 7.99
C MET A 226 -6.62 -21.38 8.24
N LYS A 227 -5.53 -22.06 8.57
CA LYS A 227 -5.51 -23.49 8.89
C LYS A 227 -6.39 -23.81 10.10
N GLU A 228 -6.27 -23.03 11.17
CA GLU A 228 -7.10 -23.18 12.37
C GLU A 228 -8.59 -22.98 12.03
N PHE A 229 -8.89 -21.95 11.26
CA PHE A 229 -10.26 -21.67 10.84
C PHE A 229 -10.84 -22.77 9.95
N LEU A 230 -10.10 -23.27 8.95
CA LEU A 230 -10.52 -24.39 8.12
C LEU A 230 -10.81 -25.64 8.94
N LYS A 231 -9.99 -25.91 9.97
CA LYS A 231 -10.25 -27.00 10.92
C LYS A 231 -11.54 -26.80 11.69
N SER A 232 -11.88 -25.57 12.10
CA SER A 232 -13.15 -25.27 12.76
C SER A 232 -14.37 -25.51 11.85
N LEU A 233 -14.19 -25.36 10.53
CA LEU A 233 -15.18 -25.72 9.51
C LEU A 233 -15.17 -27.21 9.15
N SER A 234 -14.42 -28.06 9.88
CA SER A 234 -14.27 -29.49 9.60
C SER A 234 -13.71 -29.80 8.20
N VAL A 235 -12.85 -28.93 7.69
CA VAL A 235 -12.15 -29.15 6.42
C VAL A 235 -10.93 -30.03 6.66
N ASP A 236 -10.83 -31.12 5.91
CA ASP A 236 -9.65 -31.96 5.81
C ASP A 236 -8.74 -31.42 4.70
N GLU A 237 -7.68 -30.71 5.06
CA GLU A 237 -6.76 -30.07 4.11
C GLU A 237 -6.15 -31.08 3.11
N SER A 238 -5.99 -32.36 3.51
CA SER A 238 -5.44 -33.40 2.62
C SER A 238 -6.39 -33.77 1.48
N LYS A 239 -7.66 -33.39 1.58
CA LYS A 239 -8.73 -33.62 0.60
C LYS A 239 -9.16 -32.35 -0.14
N LEU A 240 -8.44 -31.23 0.08
CA LEU A 240 -8.67 -30.03 -0.71
C LEU A 240 -8.36 -30.27 -2.18
N ILE A 241 -9.33 -29.96 -3.02
CA ILE A 241 -9.18 -29.99 -4.47
C ILE A 241 -8.75 -28.60 -4.93
N THR A 242 -7.64 -28.51 -5.66
CA THR A 242 -7.12 -27.28 -6.24
C THR A 242 -7.33 -27.29 -7.75
N VAL A 243 -8.04 -26.29 -8.26
CA VAL A 243 -8.15 -26.01 -9.69
C VAL A 243 -6.84 -25.38 -10.15
N LYS A 244 -6.05 -26.10 -10.95
CA LYS A 244 -4.67 -25.74 -11.30
C LYS A 244 -4.58 -24.45 -12.14
N GLU A 245 -5.59 -24.19 -12.95
CA GLU A 245 -5.63 -23.07 -13.90
C GLU A 245 -5.71 -21.72 -13.22
N ASN A 246 -6.32 -21.65 -12.02
CA ASN A 246 -6.58 -20.40 -11.35
C ASN A 246 -6.48 -20.43 -9.81
N GLY A 247 -6.02 -21.52 -9.23
CA GLY A 247 -5.78 -21.62 -7.79
C GLY A 247 -7.04 -21.60 -6.90
N LEU A 248 -8.25 -21.69 -7.47
CA LEU A 248 -9.46 -21.99 -6.70
C LEU A 248 -9.28 -23.28 -5.92
N GLN A 249 -9.57 -23.27 -4.61
CA GLN A 249 -9.57 -24.48 -3.81
C GLN A 249 -10.96 -24.74 -3.23
N TYR A 250 -11.34 -26.01 -3.11
CA TYR A 250 -12.58 -26.38 -2.46
C TYR A 250 -12.49 -27.73 -1.75
N PHE A 251 -13.34 -27.88 -0.73
CA PHE A 251 -13.56 -29.11 0.01
C PHE A 251 -15.04 -29.49 0.00
N VAL A 252 -15.37 -30.69 -0.46
CA VAL A 252 -16.75 -31.19 -0.46
C VAL A 252 -17.09 -31.72 0.94
N ARG A 253 -17.95 -31.03 1.66
CA ARG A 253 -18.43 -31.43 3.01
C ARG A 253 -19.59 -32.43 2.92
N LYS A 254 -20.40 -32.30 1.88
CA LYS A 254 -21.53 -33.18 1.61
C LYS A 254 -21.74 -33.27 0.11
N GLU A 255 -21.80 -34.49 -0.41
CA GLU A 255 -22.10 -34.76 -1.82
C GLU A 255 -23.57 -34.43 -2.13
N GLY A 256 -23.79 -33.77 -3.26
CA GLY A 256 -25.09 -33.55 -3.84
C GLY A 256 -25.53 -34.75 -4.72
N LYS A 257 -26.83 -34.89 -4.90
CA LYS A 257 -27.39 -35.96 -5.74
C LYS A 257 -28.32 -35.44 -6.85
N GLY A 258 -28.64 -34.14 -6.83
CA GLY A 258 -29.53 -33.52 -7.80
C GLY A 258 -28.82 -33.04 -9.07
N LYS A 259 -29.42 -32.05 -9.73
CA LYS A 259 -28.95 -31.49 -10.98
C LYS A 259 -27.67 -30.70 -10.79
N THR A 260 -26.81 -30.67 -11.81
CA THR A 260 -25.68 -29.75 -11.91
C THR A 260 -26.12 -28.57 -12.79
N PRO A 261 -25.95 -27.31 -12.33
CA PRO A 261 -26.34 -26.15 -13.12
C PRO A 261 -25.47 -25.95 -14.34
N LYS A 262 -26.04 -25.34 -15.39
CA LYS A 262 -25.33 -24.85 -16.56
C LYS A 262 -25.26 -23.33 -16.53
N ALA A 263 -24.34 -22.75 -17.30
CA ALA A 263 -24.27 -21.30 -17.44
C ALA A 263 -25.64 -20.71 -17.89
N GLY A 264 -26.11 -19.72 -17.13
CA GLY A 264 -27.42 -19.08 -17.31
C GLY A 264 -28.56 -19.68 -16.52
N ASP A 265 -28.40 -20.87 -15.90
CA ASP A 265 -29.40 -21.42 -14.96
C ASP A 265 -29.50 -20.55 -13.70
N THR A 266 -30.68 -20.52 -13.10
CA THR A 266 -30.87 -19.86 -11.81
C THR A 266 -30.66 -20.87 -10.68
N ILE A 267 -29.75 -20.51 -9.75
CA ILE A 267 -29.51 -21.31 -8.54
C ILE A 267 -30.10 -20.63 -7.31
N THR A 268 -30.51 -21.44 -6.36
CA THR A 268 -30.81 -21.02 -4.99
C THR A 268 -29.75 -21.63 -4.09
N ALA A 269 -29.05 -20.81 -3.30
CA ALA A 269 -27.98 -21.26 -2.45
C ALA A 269 -27.96 -20.57 -1.08
N HIS A 270 -27.48 -21.28 -0.08
CA HIS A 270 -27.01 -20.64 1.15
C HIS A 270 -25.50 -20.45 1.10
N TYR A 271 -25.04 -19.38 1.74
CA TYR A 271 -23.63 -19.11 1.92
C TYR A 271 -23.33 -18.37 3.21
N THR A 272 -22.12 -18.54 3.70
CA THR A 272 -21.49 -17.67 4.69
C THR A 272 -20.07 -17.37 4.25
N GLY A 273 -19.74 -16.08 4.15
CA GLY A 273 -18.45 -15.60 3.72
C GLY A 273 -17.59 -15.13 4.88
N TYR A 274 -16.31 -15.51 4.84
CA TYR A 274 -15.32 -15.23 5.88
C TYR A 274 -14.00 -14.71 5.28
N LEU A 275 -13.30 -13.89 6.05
CA LEU A 275 -11.88 -13.65 5.88
C LEU A 275 -11.09 -14.88 6.37
N VAL A 276 -9.80 -14.94 6.04
CA VAL A 276 -8.93 -16.10 6.41
C VAL A 276 -8.75 -16.30 7.91
N ASP A 277 -9.01 -15.29 8.74
CA ASP A 277 -8.97 -15.35 10.19
C ASP A 277 -10.30 -15.79 10.83
N GLY A 278 -11.29 -16.12 10.02
CA GLY A 278 -12.62 -16.51 10.46
C GLY A 278 -13.59 -15.34 10.69
N THR A 279 -13.17 -14.11 10.45
CA THR A 279 -14.07 -12.94 10.53
C THR A 279 -15.18 -13.08 9.47
N LYS A 280 -16.42 -13.25 9.93
CA LYS A 280 -17.60 -13.34 9.06
C LYS A 280 -17.96 -11.95 8.53
N PHE A 281 -18.11 -11.82 7.21
CA PHE A 281 -18.46 -10.55 6.58
C PHE A 281 -19.86 -10.54 5.95
N ASP A 282 -20.40 -11.70 5.56
CA ASP A 282 -21.75 -11.81 5.02
C ASP A 282 -22.31 -13.23 5.17
N SER A 283 -23.62 -13.37 5.34
CA SER A 283 -24.29 -14.68 5.47
C SER A 283 -25.77 -14.62 5.08
N SER A 284 -26.16 -15.41 4.10
CA SER A 284 -27.56 -15.65 3.78
C SER A 284 -28.26 -16.49 4.83
N VAL A 285 -27.53 -17.33 5.57
CA VAL A 285 -28.03 -18.14 6.68
C VAL A 285 -28.46 -17.23 7.84
N ASP A 286 -27.65 -16.26 8.22
CA ASP A 286 -27.98 -15.30 9.29
C ASP A 286 -29.21 -14.44 8.94
N ARG A 287 -29.43 -14.15 7.64
CA ARG A 287 -30.60 -13.43 7.17
C ARG A 287 -31.85 -14.31 7.10
N GLY A 288 -31.72 -15.64 7.26
CA GLY A 288 -32.79 -16.58 7.12
C GLY A 288 -33.38 -16.67 5.70
N GLN A 289 -32.70 -16.15 4.69
CA GLN A 289 -33.14 -16.10 3.31
C GLN A 289 -32.06 -16.58 2.34
N PRO A 290 -32.32 -17.66 1.57
CA PRO A 290 -31.40 -18.11 0.54
C PRO A 290 -31.16 -17.04 -0.52
N PHE A 291 -29.98 -17.08 -1.13
CA PHE A 291 -29.60 -16.21 -2.23
C PHE A 291 -29.98 -16.89 -3.57
N GLU A 292 -30.64 -16.13 -4.42
CA GLU A 292 -31.05 -16.59 -5.77
C GLU A 292 -30.30 -15.75 -6.82
N THR A 293 -29.66 -16.41 -7.79
CA THR A 293 -28.92 -15.75 -8.87
C THR A 293 -28.77 -16.66 -10.08
N GLN A 294 -28.53 -16.05 -11.25
CA GLN A 294 -28.02 -16.79 -12.42
C GLN A 294 -26.52 -17.01 -12.28
N ILE A 295 -26.05 -18.22 -12.59
CA ILE A 295 -24.67 -18.63 -12.44
C ILE A 295 -23.95 -18.82 -13.79
N GLY A 296 -22.60 -18.64 -13.82
CA GLY A 296 -21.79 -18.83 -15.03
C GLY A 296 -21.95 -17.70 -16.07
N VAL A 297 -22.44 -16.52 -15.67
CA VAL A 297 -22.74 -15.38 -16.56
C VAL A 297 -22.21 -14.04 -16.02
N GLY A 298 -21.30 -14.06 -15.04
CA GLY A 298 -20.66 -12.86 -14.49
C GLY A 298 -21.55 -12.01 -13.58
N ARG A 299 -22.59 -12.56 -12.99
CA ARG A 299 -23.47 -11.86 -12.02
C ARG A 299 -22.95 -11.90 -10.59
N VAL A 300 -22.02 -12.79 -10.31
CA VAL A 300 -21.37 -13.01 -9.02
C VAL A 300 -19.84 -12.98 -9.20
N ILE A 301 -19.11 -13.07 -8.09
CA ILE A 301 -17.65 -13.15 -8.15
C ILE A 301 -17.20 -14.38 -8.96
N PRO A 302 -16.09 -14.28 -9.73
CA PRO A 302 -15.66 -15.35 -10.64
C PRO A 302 -15.55 -16.72 -9.99
N GLY A 303 -15.02 -16.79 -8.76
CA GLY A 303 -14.89 -18.06 -8.04
C GLY A 303 -16.22 -18.75 -7.72
N TRP A 304 -17.31 -18.00 -7.60
CA TRP A 304 -18.66 -18.57 -7.47
C TRP A 304 -19.16 -19.10 -8.81
N ASP A 305 -19.05 -18.31 -9.87
CA ASP A 305 -19.45 -18.74 -11.22
C ASP A 305 -18.78 -20.06 -11.61
N GLU A 306 -17.49 -20.19 -11.34
CA GLU A 306 -16.73 -21.41 -11.63
C GLU A 306 -17.07 -22.57 -10.69
N SER A 307 -17.27 -22.30 -9.41
CA SER A 307 -17.52 -23.37 -8.44
C SER A 307 -18.92 -23.96 -8.55
N PHE A 308 -19.95 -23.11 -8.61
CA PHE A 308 -21.33 -23.57 -8.60
C PHE A 308 -21.71 -24.39 -9.85
N ILE A 309 -21.18 -24.10 -11.03
CA ILE A 309 -21.44 -24.90 -12.24
C ILE A 309 -20.91 -26.31 -12.18
N THR A 310 -20.08 -26.64 -11.16
CA THR A 310 -19.56 -27.99 -10.91
C THR A 310 -20.23 -28.70 -9.72
N MET A 311 -21.07 -27.98 -8.98
CA MET A 311 -21.83 -28.54 -7.84
C MET A 311 -23.08 -29.25 -8.28
N LYS A 312 -23.59 -30.17 -7.44
CA LYS A 312 -24.89 -30.80 -7.59
C LYS A 312 -25.85 -30.26 -6.53
N GLU A 313 -27.15 -30.22 -6.83
CA GLU A 313 -28.17 -29.90 -5.83
C GLU A 313 -28.01 -30.75 -4.58
N GLY A 314 -28.07 -30.11 -3.41
CA GLY A 314 -27.87 -30.69 -2.09
C GLY A 314 -26.41 -30.78 -1.66
N GLU A 315 -25.48 -30.35 -2.51
CA GLU A 315 -24.05 -30.34 -2.20
C GLU A 315 -23.68 -29.18 -1.28
N LYS A 316 -22.73 -29.44 -0.33
CA LYS A 316 -22.12 -28.42 0.50
C LYS A 316 -20.62 -28.41 0.29
N ARG A 317 -20.06 -27.23 0.05
CA ARG A 317 -18.61 -27.02 -0.12
C ARG A 317 -18.10 -25.92 0.79
N VAL A 318 -16.84 -26.03 1.16
CA VAL A 318 -16.03 -24.88 1.58
C VAL A 318 -15.15 -24.46 0.41
N LEU A 319 -15.27 -23.21 -0.03
CA LEU A 319 -14.49 -22.63 -1.12
C LEU A 319 -13.41 -21.73 -0.51
N ILE A 320 -12.20 -21.76 -1.07
CA ILE A 320 -11.10 -20.85 -0.77
C ILE A 320 -10.78 -20.11 -2.07
N LEU A 321 -11.12 -18.83 -2.11
CA LEU A 321 -11.01 -17.99 -3.30
C LEU A 321 -9.84 -17.02 -3.17
N PRO A 322 -8.80 -17.13 -4.02
CA PRO A 322 -7.82 -16.07 -4.16
C PRO A 322 -8.51 -14.75 -4.53
N TYR A 323 -7.91 -13.63 -4.17
CA TYR A 323 -8.50 -12.29 -4.33
C TYR A 323 -8.98 -12.00 -5.77
N TYR A 324 -8.26 -12.47 -6.79
CA TYR A 324 -8.61 -12.24 -8.20
C TYR A 324 -9.83 -13.05 -8.67
N LEU A 325 -10.25 -14.06 -7.92
CA LEU A 325 -11.53 -14.77 -8.09
C LEU A 325 -12.64 -14.22 -7.19
N ALA A 326 -12.36 -13.15 -6.43
CA ALA A 326 -13.26 -12.52 -5.48
C ALA A 326 -13.40 -11.00 -5.77
N TYR A 327 -12.91 -10.14 -4.89
CA TYR A 327 -13.07 -8.67 -5.00
C TYR A 327 -11.81 -7.94 -5.50
N GLY A 328 -10.82 -8.67 -6.02
CA GLY A 328 -9.65 -8.13 -6.71
C GLY A 328 -8.69 -7.32 -5.84
N GLU A 329 -7.89 -6.49 -6.51
CA GLU A 329 -6.86 -5.63 -5.92
C GLU A 329 -7.41 -4.63 -4.90
N ARG A 330 -8.65 -4.16 -5.08
CA ARG A 330 -9.25 -3.13 -4.24
C ARG A 330 -9.99 -3.67 -3.03
N GLY A 331 -10.45 -4.93 -3.05
CA GLY A 331 -11.36 -5.46 -2.07
C GLY A 331 -12.74 -4.77 -2.10
N TYR A 332 -13.43 -4.78 -0.95
CA TYR A 332 -14.71 -4.07 -0.74
C TYR A 332 -14.69 -3.37 0.63
N PRO A 333 -13.97 -2.23 0.75
CA PRO A 333 -13.82 -1.51 2.01
C PRO A 333 -15.17 -0.99 2.55
N PRO A 334 -15.37 -0.92 3.88
CA PRO A 334 -14.41 -1.27 4.93
C PRO A 334 -14.39 -2.76 5.29
N VAL A 335 -15.20 -3.59 4.63
CA VAL A 335 -15.52 -4.96 5.05
C VAL A 335 -14.52 -5.99 4.53
N ILE A 336 -14.12 -5.90 3.26
CA ILE A 336 -13.16 -6.82 2.64
C ILE A 336 -11.91 -6.06 2.26
N PRO A 337 -10.76 -6.38 2.88
CA PRO A 337 -9.48 -5.73 2.57
C PRO A 337 -9.05 -5.91 1.11
N PRO A 338 -8.17 -5.04 0.59
CA PRO A 338 -7.47 -5.26 -0.66
C PRO A 338 -6.77 -6.62 -0.71
N LYS A 339 -6.81 -7.30 -1.87
CA LYS A 339 -6.14 -8.59 -2.09
C LYS A 339 -6.53 -9.68 -1.09
N ALA A 340 -7.73 -9.63 -0.53
CA ALA A 340 -8.17 -10.61 0.46
C ALA A 340 -8.50 -11.96 -0.20
N THR A 341 -7.88 -13.03 0.28
CA THR A 341 -8.37 -14.40 0.08
C THR A 341 -9.63 -14.59 0.92
N LEU A 342 -10.68 -15.14 0.33
CA LEU A 342 -11.97 -15.35 0.99
C LEU A 342 -12.27 -16.83 1.15
N ILE A 343 -12.97 -17.14 2.24
CA ILE A 343 -13.48 -18.48 2.50
C ILE A 343 -15.01 -18.41 2.51
N PHE A 344 -15.65 -19.29 1.75
CA PHE A 344 -17.12 -19.42 1.73
C PHE A 344 -17.54 -20.82 2.10
N ASP A 345 -18.44 -20.94 3.06
CA ASP A 345 -19.23 -22.16 3.29
C ASP A 345 -20.51 -22.03 2.48
N VAL A 346 -20.71 -22.89 1.48
CA VAL A 346 -21.81 -22.80 0.52
C VAL A 346 -22.63 -24.09 0.48
N GLU A 347 -23.96 -23.96 0.25
CA GLU A 347 -24.86 -25.04 -0.01
C GLU A 347 -25.67 -24.72 -1.28
N LEU A 348 -25.61 -25.58 -2.28
CA LEU A 348 -26.49 -25.49 -3.46
C LEU A 348 -27.82 -26.18 -3.14
N ILE A 349 -28.87 -25.39 -2.96
CA ILE A 349 -30.20 -25.88 -2.55
C ILE A 349 -30.97 -26.42 -3.76
N SER A 350 -31.07 -25.64 -4.84
CA SER A 350 -31.82 -26.02 -6.02
C SER A 350 -31.29 -25.36 -7.30
N VAL A 351 -31.60 -26.00 -8.44
CA VAL A 351 -31.27 -25.52 -9.78
C VAL A 351 -32.55 -25.41 -10.60
N LYS A 352 -32.87 -24.20 -11.06
CA LYS A 352 -33.96 -23.93 -11.99
C LYS A 352 -33.35 -23.69 -13.37
N THR A 353 -33.54 -24.66 -14.25
CA THR A 353 -33.10 -24.58 -15.65
C THR A 353 -33.92 -23.54 -16.40
N LYS A 354 -33.25 -22.83 -17.31
CA LYS A 354 -33.84 -21.78 -18.13
C LYS A 354 -34.87 -22.33 -19.11
#